data_012504b549d2073ec0bad296b2f21e75
#
_entry.id   012504b549d2073ec0bad296b2f21e75
#
_cell.length_a   1.000
_cell.length_b   1.000
_cell.length_c   1.000
_cell.angle_alpha   90.00
_cell.angle_beta   90.00
_cell.angle_gamma   90.00
#
_symmetry.space_group_name_H-M   'P 1'
#
loop_
_entity.id
_entity.type
_entity.pdbx_description
1 polymer ?
#
loop_
_entity_poly.entity_id
_entity_poly.type
_entity_poly.pdbx_seq_one_letter_code
_entity_poly.pdbx_strand_id
1 'polypeptide(L)'
;MPEIGCTCPVCTSTDPRDNRLRASSLLHTDDAVILIDCGPDFREQMLRASSFEKIDGVLVTHEHYDHVGGLDDLRPFGRFADIPIYSDAYTAAHLRARMPYCFVDQVYPGVPCIYLQAVEARQWFYINRTEVRP
;
A
#
# COMPACT_ATOMS: atom_id res chain seq x y z
N MET A 1 -3.54 11.25 14.56
CA MET A 1 -2.09 11.17 14.24
C MET A 1 -1.45 12.45 14.78
N PRO A 2 -0.37 12.34 15.56
CA PRO A 2 0.36 13.53 16.01
C PRO A 2 0.92 14.33 14.84
N GLU A 3 0.86 15.66 14.95
CA GLU A 3 1.31 16.59 13.91
C GLU A 3 2.60 17.29 14.36
N ILE A 4 3.54 17.46 13.44
CA ILE A 4 4.82 18.10 13.72
C ILE A 4 4.59 19.56 14.15
N GLY A 5 5.10 19.93 15.33
CA GLY A 5 4.96 21.27 15.90
C GLY A 5 3.62 21.55 16.60
N CYS A 6 2.69 20.62 16.60
CA CYS A 6 1.43 20.73 17.34
C CYS A 6 1.64 20.46 18.83
N THR A 7 1.16 21.36 19.69
CA THR A 7 1.27 21.27 21.15
C THR A 7 -0.05 20.93 21.85
N CYS A 8 -1.07 20.52 21.10
CA CYS A 8 -2.36 20.15 21.67
C CYS A 8 -2.25 18.87 22.55
N PRO A 9 -3.18 18.65 23.50
CA PRO A 9 -3.10 17.51 24.42
C PRO A 9 -3.03 16.14 23.74
N VAL A 10 -3.62 15.99 22.54
CA VAL A 10 -3.57 14.73 21.79
C VAL A 10 -2.21 14.52 21.13
N CYS A 11 -1.67 15.55 20.49
CA CYS A 11 -0.36 15.44 19.79
C CYS A 11 0.82 15.28 20.77
N THR A 12 0.68 15.77 21.99
CA THR A 12 1.70 15.65 23.06
C THR A 12 1.41 14.51 24.05
N SER A 13 0.36 13.73 23.80
CA SER A 13 -0.04 12.62 24.66
C SER A 13 1.00 11.50 24.68
N THR A 14 1.19 10.90 25.85
CA THR A 14 1.98 9.66 26.02
C THR A 14 1.12 8.40 25.94
N ASP A 15 -0.20 8.54 25.76
CA ASP A 15 -1.11 7.41 25.57
C ASP A 15 -0.89 6.79 24.19
N PRO A 16 -0.57 5.47 24.09
CA PRO A 16 -0.36 4.80 22.80
C PRO A 16 -1.56 4.89 21.84
N ARG A 17 -2.78 5.07 22.38
CA ARG A 17 -4.00 5.21 21.58
C ARG A 17 -4.06 6.52 20.79
N ASP A 18 -3.34 7.54 21.24
CA ASP A 18 -3.22 8.84 20.56
C ASP A 18 -2.10 8.84 19.51
N ASN A 19 -1.16 7.90 19.61
CA ASN A 19 -0.04 7.77 18.69
C ASN A 19 -0.40 6.91 17.46
N ARG A 20 -1.23 7.44 16.58
CA ARG A 20 -1.73 6.75 15.39
C ARG A 20 -0.87 7.03 14.18
N LEU A 21 -0.69 6.01 13.36
CA LEU A 21 -0.07 6.07 12.04
C LEU A 21 -1.10 6.48 10.97
N ARG A 22 -0.63 6.80 9.77
CA ARG A 22 -1.49 7.14 8.62
C ARG A 22 -2.35 5.95 8.23
N ALA A 23 -3.49 6.25 7.59
CA ALA A 23 -4.45 5.22 7.22
C ALA A 23 -3.86 4.23 6.20
N SER A 24 -4.04 2.96 6.51
CA SER A 24 -3.83 1.82 5.65
C SER A 24 -4.62 0.66 6.24
N SER A 25 -5.11 -0.24 5.42
CA SER A 25 -5.89 -1.38 5.89
C SER A 25 -5.42 -2.67 5.24
N LEU A 26 -5.19 -3.70 6.06
CA LEU A 26 -4.92 -5.04 5.57
C LEU A 26 -6.20 -5.87 5.73
N LEU A 27 -6.79 -6.24 4.61
CA LEU A 27 -8.03 -7.01 4.55
C LEU A 27 -7.69 -8.48 4.29
N HIS A 28 -8.18 -9.36 5.15
CA HIS A 28 -8.11 -10.80 4.97
C HIS A 28 -9.49 -11.32 4.53
N THR A 29 -9.51 -12.00 3.41
CA THR A 29 -10.67 -12.77 2.94
C THR A 29 -10.37 -14.27 3.08
N ASP A 30 -11.27 -15.13 2.64
CA ASP A 30 -11.05 -16.59 2.70
C ASP A 30 -9.87 -17.05 1.83
N ASP A 31 -9.43 -16.25 0.84
CA ASP A 31 -8.43 -16.67 -0.14
C ASP A 31 -7.45 -15.56 -0.58
N ALA A 32 -7.58 -14.35 -0.05
CA ALA A 32 -6.71 -13.25 -0.41
C ALA A 32 -6.36 -12.35 0.78
N VAL A 33 -5.15 -11.82 0.78
CA VAL A 33 -4.69 -10.72 1.64
C VAL A 33 -4.52 -9.48 0.78
N ILE A 34 -5.34 -8.48 1.03
CA ILE A 34 -5.43 -7.26 0.23
C ILE A 34 -5.03 -6.05 1.07
N LEU A 35 -4.04 -5.31 0.61
CA LEU A 35 -3.65 -4.04 1.22
C LEU A 35 -4.44 -2.90 0.55
N ILE A 36 -5.08 -2.05 1.34
CA ILE A 36 -5.74 -0.82 0.87
C ILE A 36 -4.88 0.35 1.31
N ASP A 37 -4.33 1.04 0.33
CA ASP A 37 -3.30 2.07 0.45
C ASP A 37 -2.02 1.60 1.15
N CYS A 38 -0.90 2.14 0.72
CA CYS A 38 0.43 1.84 1.22
C CYS A 38 1.17 3.15 1.49
N GLY A 39 0.80 3.83 2.56
CA GLY A 39 1.37 5.11 2.96
C GLY A 39 2.78 4.97 3.56
N PRO A 40 3.47 6.09 3.86
CA PRO A 40 4.85 6.09 4.33
C PRO A 40 5.04 5.43 5.71
N ASP A 41 3.97 5.18 6.44
CA ASP A 41 4.02 4.48 7.73
C ASP A 41 3.88 2.95 7.58
N PHE A 42 3.73 2.42 6.34
CA PHE A 42 3.51 0.99 6.07
C PHE A 42 4.59 0.11 6.72
N ARG A 43 5.86 0.51 6.62
CA ARG A 43 6.96 -0.22 7.26
C ARG A 43 6.75 -0.37 8.75
N GLU A 44 6.44 0.72 9.45
CA GLU A 44 6.19 0.71 10.89
C GLU A 44 4.94 -0.10 11.25
N GLN A 45 3.88 -0.01 10.43
CA GLN A 45 2.67 -0.81 10.58
C GLN A 45 2.97 -2.31 10.51
N MET A 46 3.76 -2.73 9.52
CA MET A 46 4.13 -4.13 9.36
C MET A 46 5.11 -4.64 10.43
N LEU A 47 5.98 -3.78 10.94
CA LEU A 47 6.85 -4.13 12.08
C LEU A 47 6.06 -4.34 13.38
N ARG A 48 4.90 -3.68 13.52
CA ARG A 48 3.98 -3.88 14.65
C ARG A 48 3.01 -5.04 14.42
N ALA A 49 2.83 -5.47 13.18
CA ALA A 49 1.95 -6.58 12.85
C ALA A 49 2.53 -7.91 13.42
N SER A 50 1.64 -8.81 13.80
CA SER A 50 2.01 -10.13 14.33
C SER A 50 2.37 -11.15 13.25
N SER A 51 2.07 -10.87 11.99
CA SER A 51 2.28 -11.78 10.86
C SER A 51 3.01 -11.09 9.71
N PHE A 52 3.82 -11.87 9.00
CA PHE A 52 4.44 -11.50 7.74
C PHE A 52 4.06 -12.55 6.70
N GLU A 53 3.17 -12.19 5.81
CA GLU A 53 2.54 -13.09 4.86
C GLU A 53 2.47 -12.47 3.46
N LYS A 54 2.08 -13.28 2.47
CA LYS A 54 1.88 -12.83 1.10
C LYS A 54 0.79 -11.74 1.06
N ILE A 55 1.03 -10.68 0.30
CA ILE A 55 0.01 -9.71 -0.11
C ILE A 55 -0.38 -10.06 -1.55
N ASP A 56 -1.67 -10.35 -1.77
CA ASP A 56 -2.19 -10.77 -3.07
C ASP A 56 -2.52 -9.59 -4.00
N GLY A 57 -2.63 -8.39 -3.44
CA GLY A 57 -2.81 -7.17 -4.20
C GLY A 57 -2.86 -5.93 -3.32
N VAL A 58 -2.54 -4.79 -3.91
CA VAL A 58 -2.68 -3.48 -3.29
C VAL A 58 -3.73 -2.68 -4.05
N LEU A 59 -4.75 -2.23 -3.36
CA LEU A 59 -5.75 -1.30 -3.88
C LEU A 59 -5.31 0.12 -3.52
N VAL A 60 -5.02 0.96 -4.51
CA VAL A 60 -4.63 2.35 -4.29
C VAL A 60 -5.81 3.26 -4.59
N THR A 61 -6.22 4.04 -3.59
CA THR A 61 -7.36 4.96 -3.72
C THR A 61 -7.00 6.16 -4.58
N HIS A 62 -5.80 6.73 -4.42
CA HIS A 62 -5.28 7.84 -5.21
C HIS A 62 -3.77 8.02 -4.99
N GLU A 63 -3.14 8.90 -5.77
CA GLU A 63 -1.68 9.03 -5.89
C GLU A 63 -0.99 9.88 -4.80
N HIS A 64 -1.71 10.41 -3.82
CA HIS A 64 -1.10 11.23 -2.78
C HIS A 64 -0.09 10.43 -1.95
N TYR A 65 0.97 11.12 -1.50
CA TYR A 65 2.10 10.48 -0.83
C TYR A 65 1.71 9.71 0.43
N ASP A 66 0.76 10.21 1.20
CA ASP A 66 0.26 9.56 2.40
C ASP A 66 -0.49 8.25 2.14
N HIS A 67 -0.86 7.98 0.87
CA HIS A 67 -1.49 6.74 0.42
C HIS A 67 -0.56 5.81 -0.36
N VAL A 68 0.54 6.32 -0.93
CA VAL A 68 1.43 5.52 -1.80
C VAL A 68 2.91 5.57 -1.40
N GLY A 69 3.28 6.41 -0.44
CA GLY A 69 4.69 6.65 -0.09
C GLY A 69 5.44 5.46 0.50
N GLY A 70 4.75 4.40 0.88
CA GLY A 70 5.31 3.16 1.42
C GLY A 70 5.45 2.03 0.40
N LEU A 71 5.09 2.23 -0.87
CA LEU A 71 5.15 1.17 -1.89
C LEU A 71 6.55 0.56 -2.05
N ASP A 72 7.60 1.33 -1.81
CA ASP A 72 8.97 0.83 -1.84
C ASP A 72 9.27 -0.18 -0.72
N ASP A 73 8.56 -0.09 0.39
CA ASP A 73 8.67 -1.04 1.52
C ASP A 73 7.95 -2.39 1.26
N LEU A 74 7.34 -2.56 0.08
CA LEU A 74 6.86 -3.87 -0.38
C LEU A 74 7.98 -4.82 -0.82
N ARG A 75 9.24 -4.38 -0.92
CA ARG A 75 10.39 -5.21 -1.33
C ARG A 75 10.47 -6.57 -0.62
N PRO A 76 10.33 -6.66 0.71
CA PRO A 76 10.43 -7.94 1.39
C PRO A 76 9.34 -8.94 0.98
N PHE A 77 8.19 -8.45 0.51
CA PHE A 77 7.05 -9.26 0.10
C PHE A 77 7.24 -9.89 -1.28
N GLY A 78 8.13 -9.37 -2.11
CA GLY A 78 8.52 -9.96 -3.39
C GLY A 78 9.07 -11.39 -3.29
N ARG A 79 9.47 -11.83 -2.10
CA ARG A 79 9.84 -13.23 -1.83
C ARG A 79 8.68 -14.21 -1.99
N PHE A 80 7.44 -13.73 -1.90
CA PHE A 80 6.25 -14.58 -2.06
C PHE A 80 5.78 -14.60 -3.52
N ALA A 81 5.65 -13.44 -4.14
CA ALA A 81 5.23 -13.25 -5.54
C ALA A 81 5.36 -11.78 -5.94
N ASP A 82 5.23 -11.50 -7.24
CA ASP A 82 5.02 -10.15 -7.74
C ASP A 82 3.64 -9.64 -7.29
N ILE A 83 3.57 -8.36 -6.87
CA ILE A 83 2.38 -7.79 -6.25
C ILE A 83 1.68 -6.86 -7.24
N PRO A 84 0.43 -7.15 -7.64
CA PRO A 84 -0.37 -6.24 -8.44
C PRO A 84 -0.78 -5.00 -7.64
N ILE A 85 -0.59 -3.83 -8.25
CA ILE A 85 -1.05 -2.54 -7.73
C ILE A 85 -2.25 -2.11 -8.58
N TYR A 86 -3.43 -2.21 -8.01
CA TYR A 86 -4.70 -1.85 -8.65
C TYR A 86 -5.01 -0.38 -8.41
N SER A 87 -5.23 0.36 -9.47
CA SER A 87 -5.62 1.77 -9.40
C SER A 87 -6.31 2.20 -10.70
N ASP A 88 -6.92 3.37 -10.72
CA ASP A 88 -7.35 3.97 -11.98
C ASP A 88 -6.16 4.35 -12.88
N ALA A 89 -6.44 4.65 -14.13
CA ALA A 89 -5.40 4.97 -15.13
C ALA A 89 -4.62 6.25 -14.77
N TYR A 90 -5.27 7.23 -14.15
CA TYR A 90 -4.63 8.48 -13.72
C TYR A 90 -3.60 8.23 -12.62
N THR A 91 -4.01 7.54 -11.57
CA THR A 91 -3.14 7.15 -10.45
C THR A 91 -1.99 6.25 -10.94
N ALA A 92 -2.26 5.28 -11.81
CA ALA A 92 -1.24 4.42 -12.40
C ALA A 92 -0.16 5.22 -13.16
N ALA A 93 -0.56 6.23 -13.94
CA ALA A 93 0.38 7.10 -14.66
C ALA A 93 1.28 7.89 -13.69
N HIS A 94 0.72 8.40 -12.59
CA HIS A 94 1.48 9.13 -11.56
C HIS A 94 2.44 8.22 -10.80
N LEU A 95 2.04 6.99 -10.46
CA LEU A 95 2.94 6.00 -9.84
C LEU A 95 4.10 5.64 -10.74
N ARG A 96 3.85 5.42 -12.04
CA ARG A 96 4.89 5.16 -13.03
C ARG A 96 5.90 6.31 -13.15
N ALA A 97 5.41 7.55 -13.13
CA ALA A 97 6.27 8.73 -13.17
C ALA A 97 7.07 8.93 -11.87
N ARG A 98 6.50 8.61 -10.72
CA ARG A 98 7.12 8.77 -9.39
C ARG A 98 8.16 7.69 -9.09
N MET A 99 7.91 6.46 -9.51
CA MET A 99 8.76 5.29 -9.25
C MET A 99 9.17 4.59 -10.55
N PRO A 100 9.81 5.31 -11.50
CA PRO A 100 10.13 4.75 -12.82
C PRO A 100 11.02 3.50 -12.72
N TYR A 101 11.85 3.41 -11.70
CA TYR A 101 12.74 2.29 -11.45
C TYR A 101 12.01 0.95 -11.15
N CYS A 102 10.74 1.00 -10.76
CA CYS A 102 9.91 -0.19 -10.52
C CYS A 102 9.19 -0.71 -11.78
N PHE A 103 9.09 0.12 -12.83
CA PHE A 103 8.22 -0.14 -13.97
C PHE A 103 8.95 -0.08 -15.32
N VAL A 104 10.19 -0.53 -15.34
CA VAL A 104 11.02 -0.66 -16.54
C VAL A 104 11.22 -2.14 -16.91
N ASP A 105 11.57 -2.43 -18.17
CA ASP A 105 11.73 -3.80 -18.67
C ASP A 105 12.84 -4.57 -17.95
N GLN A 106 13.89 -3.89 -17.51
CA GLN A 106 14.98 -4.48 -16.73
C GLN A 106 15.04 -3.84 -15.35
N VAL A 107 14.39 -4.48 -14.40
CA VAL A 107 14.30 -4.00 -13.02
C VAL A 107 15.60 -4.36 -12.27
N TYR A 108 16.15 -3.41 -11.53
CA TYR A 108 17.32 -3.66 -10.67
C TYR A 108 16.95 -4.65 -9.55
N PRO A 109 17.74 -5.70 -9.29
CA PRO A 109 17.49 -6.60 -8.18
C PRO A 109 17.55 -5.85 -6.84
N GLY A 110 16.45 -5.72 -6.14
CA GLY A 110 16.37 -4.98 -4.87
C GLY A 110 15.35 -3.87 -4.86
N VAL A 111 14.63 -3.65 -5.96
CA VAL A 111 13.39 -2.86 -5.95
C VAL A 111 12.20 -3.76 -5.64
N PRO A 112 11.05 -3.21 -5.21
CA PRO A 112 9.86 -4.03 -5.00
C PRO A 112 9.38 -4.69 -6.30
N CYS A 113 9.01 -5.97 -6.21
CA CYS A 113 8.41 -6.72 -7.31
C CYS A 113 6.92 -6.36 -7.43
N ILE A 114 6.62 -5.22 -8.03
CA ILE A 114 5.27 -4.69 -8.18
C ILE A 114 4.96 -4.40 -9.65
N TYR A 115 3.69 -4.51 -10.04
CA TYR A 115 3.24 -4.12 -11.37
C TYR A 115 1.87 -3.45 -11.32
N LEU A 116 1.62 -2.52 -12.25
CA LEU A 116 0.40 -1.74 -12.30
C LEU A 116 -0.69 -2.48 -13.06
N GLN A 117 -1.85 -2.58 -12.45
CA GLN A 117 -3.08 -3.14 -13.00
C GLN A 117 -4.16 -2.08 -12.99
N ALA A 118 -4.48 -1.51 -14.17
CA ALA A 118 -5.54 -0.52 -14.26
C ALA A 118 -6.91 -1.16 -14.03
N VAL A 119 -7.75 -0.47 -13.27
CA VAL A 119 -9.14 -0.85 -12.99
C VAL A 119 -10.08 0.29 -13.39
N GLU A 120 -11.29 -0.09 -13.77
CA GLU A 120 -12.33 0.84 -14.18
C GLU A 120 -13.39 0.99 -13.09
N ALA A 121 -13.83 2.23 -12.86
CA ALA A 121 -14.87 2.50 -11.86
C ALA A 121 -16.14 1.68 -12.14
N ARG A 122 -16.68 1.07 -11.09
CA ARG A 122 -17.90 0.24 -11.11
C ARG A 122 -17.82 -1.06 -11.92
N GLN A 123 -16.62 -1.45 -12.40
CA GLN A 123 -16.39 -2.75 -13.01
C GLN A 123 -15.85 -3.74 -12.00
N TRP A 124 -16.41 -4.95 -12.00
CA TRP A 124 -15.92 -6.04 -11.15
C TRP A 124 -14.60 -6.59 -11.68
N PHE A 125 -13.70 -6.88 -10.77
CA PHE A 125 -12.50 -7.66 -11.02
C PHE A 125 -12.22 -8.60 -9.84
N TYR A 126 -11.21 -9.44 -9.96
CA TYR A 126 -10.91 -10.46 -8.96
C TYR A 126 -9.47 -10.33 -8.47
N ILE A 127 -9.29 -10.51 -7.18
CA ILE A 127 -8.00 -10.83 -6.55
C ILE A 127 -8.15 -12.23 -5.99
N ASN A 128 -7.45 -13.21 -6.59
CA ASN A 128 -7.74 -14.63 -6.44
C ASN A 128 -9.23 -14.91 -6.75
N ARG A 129 -10.05 -15.35 -5.76
CA ARG A 129 -11.51 -15.53 -5.91
C ARG A 129 -12.32 -14.41 -5.25
N THR A 130 -11.65 -13.48 -4.59
CA THR A 130 -12.31 -12.35 -3.95
C THR A 130 -12.76 -11.34 -5.00
N GLU A 131 -14.05 -11.07 -5.06
CA GLU A 131 -14.63 -10.06 -5.92
C GLU A 131 -14.38 -8.65 -5.37
N VAL A 132 -13.93 -7.76 -6.24
CA VAL A 132 -13.67 -6.35 -5.92
C VAL A 132 -14.41 -5.46 -6.90
N ARG A 133 -15.01 -4.40 -6.40
CA ARG A 133 -15.67 -3.37 -7.22
C ARG A 133 -15.25 -1.98 -6.74
N PRO A 134 -14.43 -1.26 -7.50
CA PRO A 134 -14.01 0.10 -7.18
C PRO A 134 -15.12 1.15 -7.43
#